data_f89e53dd6baac168365f71e63618e2b9
#
_entry.id   f89e53dd6baac168365f71e63618e2b9
#
_cell.length_a   1.000
_cell.length_b   1.000
_cell.length_c   1.000
_cell.angle_alpha   90.00
_cell.angle_beta   90.00
_cell.angle_gamma   90.00
#
_symmetry.space_group_name_H-M   'P 1'
#
loop_
_entity.id
_entity.type
_entity.pdbx_description
1 polymer ?
#
loop_
_entity_poly.entity_id
_entity_poly.type
_entity_poly.pdbx_seq_one_letter_code
_entity_poly.pdbx_strand_id
1 'polypeptide(L)'
;MRLKHYLSCMLILLSFVTVNAQEKKELKEGDQAPTFKYLDINGKEVSLSDLKGKYVYIDIWATWCGPCNAEIPHLKKLEKQFEGRNICFVSISSDRSREVWEKFVKNRKLGGIQLHMGNDRKFMKEIC
;
A
#
# COMPACT_ATOMS: atom_id res chain seq x y z
N MET A 1 29.97 39.32 -34.56
CA MET A 1 28.51 39.39 -34.29
C MET A 1 27.83 38.03 -34.10
N ARG A 2 28.26 37.00 -34.79
CA ARG A 2 27.63 35.64 -34.63
C ARG A 2 27.91 34.95 -33.29
N LEU A 3 29.03 35.20 -32.65
CA LEU A 3 29.43 34.56 -31.37
C LEU A 3 28.53 35.00 -30.18
N LYS A 4 28.05 36.27 -30.20
CA LYS A 4 27.15 36.78 -29.13
C LYS A 4 25.78 36.10 -29.10
N HIS A 5 25.27 35.64 -30.26
CA HIS A 5 23.97 34.98 -30.36
C HIS A 5 24.05 33.52 -29.86
N TYR A 6 25.18 32.85 -30.04
CA TYR A 6 25.39 31.47 -29.51
C TYR A 6 25.53 31.45 -27.99
N LEU A 7 26.18 32.45 -27.39
CA LEU A 7 26.28 32.61 -25.95
C LEU A 7 24.92 32.89 -25.28
N SER A 8 24.05 33.70 -25.95
CA SER A 8 22.70 33.96 -25.46
C SER A 8 21.78 32.74 -25.53
N CYS A 9 21.87 31.94 -26.60
CA CYS A 9 21.11 30.70 -26.73
C CYS A 9 21.57 29.62 -25.75
N MET A 10 22.88 29.55 -25.43
CA MET A 10 23.42 28.57 -24.50
C MET A 10 23.03 28.86 -23.05
N LEU A 11 22.88 30.14 -22.69
CA LEU A 11 22.39 30.56 -21.36
C LEU A 11 20.90 30.26 -21.14
N ILE A 12 20.08 30.25 -22.20
CA ILE A 12 18.64 29.94 -22.13
C ILE A 12 18.39 28.42 -21.99
N LEU A 13 19.29 27.59 -22.50
CA LEU A 13 19.18 26.12 -22.42
C LEU A 13 19.57 25.55 -21.04
N LEU A 14 20.30 26.33 -20.21
CA LEU A 14 20.67 25.87 -18.84
C LEU A 14 19.59 26.12 -17.79
N SER A 15 18.51 26.82 -18.11
CA SER A 15 17.49 27.20 -17.13
C SER A 15 16.27 26.26 -17.06
N PHE A 16 16.25 25.14 -17.78
CA PHE A 16 15.08 24.23 -17.84
C PHE A 16 15.28 22.85 -17.26
N VAL A 17 16.31 22.62 -16.44
CA VAL A 17 16.43 21.37 -15.69
C VAL A 17 16.20 21.64 -14.19
N THR A 18 15.02 22.17 -13.85
CA THR A 18 14.47 21.90 -12.53
C THR A 18 13.87 20.51 -12.57
N VAL A 19 14.68 19.50 -12.32
CA VAL A 19 14.18 18.17 -11.96
C VAL A 19 13.44 18.36 -10.64
N ASN A 20 12.11 18.45 -10.71
CA ASN A 20 11.26 18.23 -9.56
C ASN A 20 11.41 16.75 -9.18
N ALA A 21 12.47 16.42 -8.48
CA ALA A 21 12.51 15.23 -7.67
C ALA A 21 11.42 15.43 -6.61
N GLN A 22 10.24 14.88 -6.84
CA GLN A 22 9.25 14.73 -5.78
C GLN A 22 9.91 13.83 -4.74
N GLU A 23 10.41 14.47 -3.70
CA GLU A 23 10.95 13.78 -2.54
C GLU A 23 9.80 12.95 -1.95
N LYS A 24 9.87 11.63 -2.14
CA LYS A 24 8.88 10.70 -1.59
C LYS A 24 8.96 10.84 -0.06
N LYS A 25 7.94 11.41 0.54
CA LYS A 25 7.86 11.56 1.98
C LYS A 25 7.75 10.18 2.62
N GLU A 26 8.79 9.74 3.30
CA GLU A 26 8.76 8.55 4.13
C GLU A 26 7.88 8.80 5.36
N LEU A 27 6.95 7.88 5.64
CA LEU A 27 6.10 7.96 6.84
C LEU A 27 6.94 7.72 8.10
N LYS A 28 6.71 8.59 9.08
CA LYS A 28 7.38 8.52 10.39
C LYS A 28 6.34 8.34 11.49
N GLU A 29 6.80 7.87 12.64
CA GLU A 29 5.97 7.79 13.83
C GLU A 29 5.38 9.18 14.18
N GLY A 30 4.06 9.20 14.41
CA GLY A 30 3.30 10.43 14.64
C GLY A 30 2.72 11.08 13.38
N ASP A 31 3.10 10.62 12.18
CA ASP A 31 2.48 11.11 10.95
C ASP A 31 1.04 10.60 10.80
N GLN A 32 0.21 11.39 10.11
CA GLN A 32 -1.13 10.96 9.72
C GLN A 32 -1.03 9.76 8.78
N ALA A 33 -1.62 8.63 9.18
CA ALA A 33 -1.66 7.43 8.34
C ALA A 33 -2.45 7.70 7.05
N PRO A 34 -1.96 7.23 5.89
CA PRO A 34 -2.72 7.24 4.65
C PRO A 34 -4.04 6.48 4.80
N THR A 35 -5.06 6.94 4.11
CA THR A 35 -6.38 6.31 4.15
C THR A 35 -6.52 5.28 3.04
N PHE A 36 -7.27 4.22 3.32
CA PHE A 36 -7.70 3.26 2.33
C PHE A 36 -9.21 3.04 2.37
N LYS A 37 -9.75 2.52 1.27
CA LYS A 37 -11.14 2.15 1.13
C LYS A 37 -11.24 1.06 0.06
N TYR A 38 -11.41 -0.19 0.49
CA TYR A 38 -11.38 -1.35 -0.40
C TYR A 38 -12.48 -2.34 -0.06
N LEU A 39 -12.79 -3.25 -0.99
CA LEU A 39 -13.78 -4.29 -0.78
C LEU A 39 -13.16 -5.50 -0.06
N ASP A 40 -13.87 -6.02 0.92
CA ASP A 40 -13.54 -7.27 1.59
C ASP A 40 -13.93 -8.51 0.76
N ILE A 41 -13.68 -9.69 1.32
CA ILE A 41 -13.98 -10.99 0.67
C ILE A 41 -15.50 -11.17 0.38
N ASN A 42 -16.37 -10.48 1.10
CA ASN A 42 -17.82 -10.53 0.94
C ASN A 42 -18.37 -9.41 0.04
N GLY A 43 -17.49 -8.55 -0.49
CA GLY A 43 -17.88 -7.40 -1.29
C GLY A 43 -18.31 -6.18 -0.48
N LYS A 44 -18.13 -6.20 0.85
CA LYS A 44 -18.38 -5.06 1.72
C LYS A 44 -17.20 -4.09 1.65
N GLU A 45 -17.50 -2.80 1.53
CA GLU A 45 -16.50 -1.75 1.59
C GLU A 45 -16.01 -1.54 3.02
N VAL A 46 -14.68 -1.52 3.20
CA VAL A 46 -14.01 -1.28 4.49
C VAL A 46 -12.98 -0.17 4.29
N SER A 47 -13.01 0.80 5.18
CA SER A 47 -12.08 1.93 5.22
C SER A 47 -11.30 1.98 6.53
N LEU A 48 -10.16 2.69 6.54
CA LEU A 48 -9.42 2.91 7.77
C LEU A 48 -10.26 3.63 8.84
N SER A 49 -11.19 4.50 8.44
CA SER A 49 -12.07 5.22 9.36
C SER A 49 -13.05 4.32 10.11
N ASP A 50 -13.40 3.15 9.55
CA ASP A 50 -14.28 2.18 10.22
C ASP A 50 -13.58 1.47 11.39
N LEU A 51 -12.26 1.59 11.46
CA LEU A 51 -11.39 0.93 12.45
C LEU A 51 -10.91 1.89 13.55
N LYS A 52 -11.50 3.09 13.64
CA LYS A 52 -11.15 4.07 14.67
C LYS A 52 -11.29 3.49 16.09
N GLY A 53 -10.36 3.88 16.96
CA GLY A 53 -10.30 3.41 18.34
C GLY A 53 -9.60 2.07 18.54
N LYS A 54 -9.09 1.46 17.46
CA LYS A 54 -8.30 0.23 17.50
C LYS A 54 -6.88 0.47 16.99
N TYR A 55 -5.94 -0.35 17.44
CA TYR A 55 -4.67 -0.52 16.75
C TYR A 55 -4.94 -1.30 15.45
N VAL A 56 -4.33 -0.88 14.36
CA VAL A 56 -4.52 -1.53 13.05
C VAL A 56 -3.16 -2.00 12.55
N TYR A 57 -2.98 -3.31 12.47
CA TYR A 57 -1.83 -3.91 11.81
C TYR A 57 -2.17 -4.07 10.33
N ILE A 58 -1.38 -3.49 9.45
CA ILE A 58 -1.62 -3.53 8.01
C ILE A 58 -0.45 -4.22 7.33
N ASP A 59 -0.74 -5.22 6.50
CA ASP A 59 0.21 -5.82 5.57
C ASP A 59 -0.28 -5.73 4.13
N ILE A 60 0.66 -5.59 3.21
CA ILE A 60 0.39 -5.63 1.77
C ILE A 60 1.03 -6.87 1.18
N TRP A 61 0.25 -7.64 0.45
CA TRP A 61 0.66 -8.92 -0.08
C TRP A 61 0.06 -9.22 -1.45
N ALA A 62 0.41 -10.35 -2.03
CA ALA A 62 -0.24 -10.90 -3.22
C ALA A 62 -0.11 -12.42 -3.25
N THR A 63 -1.01 -13.11 -3.94
CA THR A 63 -0.99 -14.57 -4.06
C THR A 63 0.28 -15.11 -4.72
N TRP A 64 0.87 -14.33 -5.62
CA TRP A 64 2.12 -14.64 -6.33
C TRP A 64 3.40 -14.23 -5.57
N CYS A 65 3.28 -13.56 -4.43
CA CYS A 65 4.42 -13.11 -3.63
C CYS A 65 4.93 -14.27 -2.75
N GLY A 66 6.02 -14.92 -3.16
CA GLY A 66 6.61 -16.03 -2.42
C GLY A 66 6.96 -15.72 -0.97
N PRO A 67 7.74 -14.65 -0.68
CA PRO A 67 8.04 -14.23 0.69
C PRO A 67 6.79 -13.94 1.52
N CYS A 68 5.77 -13.26 0.95
CA CYS A 68 4.51 -13.00 1.64
C CYS A 68 3.81 -14.31 2.05
N ASN A 69 3.83 -15.31 1.16
CA ASN A 69 3.22 -16.62 1.43
C ASN A 69 3.94 -17.38 2.55
N ALA A 70 5.25 -17.20 2.69
CA ALA A 70 6.05 -17.77 3.77
C ALA A 70 5.72 -17.14 5.13
N GLU A 71 5.28 -15.88 5.16
CA GLU A 71 4.89 -15.17 6.38
C GLU A 71 3.48 -15.53 6.88
N ILE A 72 2.61 -16.11 6.05
CA ILE A 72 1.23 -16.47 6.44
C ILE A 72 1.12 -17.27 7.74
N PRO A 73 1.93 -18.33 7.98
CA PRO A 73 1.87 -19.09 9.25
C PRO A 73 2.22 -18.23 10.46
N HIS A 74 3.18 -17.30 10.31
CA HIS A 74 3.61 -16.39 11.37
C HIS A 74 2.53 -15.35 11.66
N LEU A 75 1.90 -14.81 10.63
CA LEU A 75 0.78 -13.87 10.76
C LEU A 75 -0.40 -14.52 11.47
N LYS A 76 -0.79 -15.73 11.09
CA LYS A 76 -1.86 -16.49 11.78
C LYS A 76 -1.56 -16.71 13.27
N LYS A 77 -0.31 -17.02 13.60
CA LYS A 77 0.12 -17.16 15.00
C LYS A 77 0.01 -15.85 15.75
N LEU A 78 0.41 -14.75 15.12
CA LEU A 78 0.32 -13.40 15.67
C LEU A 78 -1.14 -13.00 15.92
N GLU A 79 -2.03 -13.19 14.95
CA GLU A 79 -3.47 -12.95 15.08
C GLU A 79 -4.04 -13.69 16.30
N LYS A 80 -3.68 -14.97 16.46
CA LYS A 80 -4.12 -15.77 17.60
C LYS A 80 -3.59 -15.25 18.94
N GLN A 81 -2.34 -14.77 19.00
CA GLN A 81 -1.76 -14.20 20.22
C GLN A 81 -2.44 -12.90 20.66
N PHE A 82 -3.00 -12.15 19.72
CA PHE A 82 -3.68 -10.89 19.97
C PHE A 82 -5.22 -11.00 19.98
N GLU A 83 -5.74 -12.21 19.90
CA GLU A 83 -7.18 -12.46 19.99
C GLU A 83 -7.77 -11.86 21.26
N GLY A 84 -8.90 -11.14 21.13
CA GLY A 84 -9.55 -10.45 22.24
C GLY A 84 -8.90 -9.14 22.69
N ARG A 85 -7.81 -8.71 22.06
CA ARG A 85 -7.18 -7.40 22.31
C ARG A 85 -7.72 -6.32 21.36
N ASN A 86 -7.48 -5.05 21.69
CA ASN A 86 -7.93 -3.90 20.90
C ASN A 86 -7.03 -3.66 19.68
N ILE A 87 -6.82 -4.70 18.88
CA ILE A 87 -6.06 -4.64 17.63
C ILE A 87 -6.80 -5.42 16.54
N CYS A 88 -6.79 -4.92 15.32
CA CYS A 88 -7.28 -5.64 14.14
C CYS A 88 -6.17 -5.78 13.11
N PHE A 89 -6.19 -6.91 12.42
CA PHE A 89 -5.26 -7.24 11.34
C PHE A 89 -5.96 -7.03 10.01
N VAL A 90 -5.34 -6.24 9.14
CA VAL A 90 -5.86 -5.86 7.82
C VAL A 90 -4.82 -6.24 6.78
N SER A 91 -5.14 -7.24 5.98
CA SER A 91 -4.28 -7.69 4.88
C SER A 91 -4.84 -7.20 3.56
N ILE A 92 -4.08 -6.35 2.85
CA ILE A 92 -4.51 -5.73 1.60
C ILE A 92 -3.79 -6.39 0.43
N SER A 93 -4.55 -7.11 -0.40
CA SER A 93 -4.00 -7.77 -1.58
C SER A 93 -3.79 -6.80 -2.73
N SER A 94 -2.63 -6.91 -3.37
CA SER A 94 -2.28 -6.22 -4.61
C SER A 94 -2.49 -7.07 -5.87
N ASP A 95 -3.18 -8.20 -5.77
CA ASP A 95 -3.54 -9.03 -6.92
C ASP A 95 -4.37 -8.24 -7.93
N ARG A 96 -4.17 -8.50 -9.21
CA ARG A 96 -5.01 -7.92 -10.28
C ARG A 96 -6.36 -8.60 -10.39
N SER A 97 -6.40 -9.91 -10.17
CA SER A 97 -7.62 -10.73 -10.25
C SER A 97 -8.21 -10.93 -8.87
N ARG A 98 -9.42 -10.40 -8.69
CA ARG A 98 -10.21 -10.62 -7.48
C ARG A 98 -10.53 -12.10 -7.27
N GLU A 99 -10.88 -12.82 -8.33
CA GLU A 99 -11.21 -14.25 -8.27
C GLU A 99 -10.04 -15.09 -7.75
N VAL A 100 -8.83 -14.86 -8.26
CA VAL A 100 -7.62 -15.55 -7.81
C VAL A 100 -7.36 -15.30 -6.33
N TRP A 101 -7.46 -14.04 -5.90
CA TRP A 101 -7.32 -13.65 -4.51
C TRP A 101 -8.38 -14.30 -3.61
N GLU A 102 -9.67 -14.24 -3.97
CA GLU A 102 -10.77 -14.85 -3.18
C GLU A 102 -10.57 -16.35 -2.99
N LYS A 103 -10.22 -17.06 -4.07
CA LYS A 103 -9.93 -18.49 -4.03
C LYS A 103 -8.77 -18.81 -3.09
N PHE A 104 -7.71 -18.00 -3.15
CA PHE A 104 -6.54 -18.18 -2.29
C PHE A 104 -6.90 -17.96 -0.81
N VAL A 105 -7.57 -16.84 -0.49
CA VAL A 105 -8.00 -16.51 0.89
C VAL A 105 -8.85 -17.63 1.48
N LYS A 106 -9.84 -18.13 0.71
CA LYS A 106 -10.72 -19.24 1.13
C LYS A 106 -9.95 -20.54 1.34
N ASN A 107 -9.11 -20.94 0.39
CA ASN A 107 -8.35 -22.19 0.45
C ASN A 107 -7.34 -22.20 1.59
N ARG A 108 -6.70 -21.08 1.85
CA ARG A 108 -5.73 -20.93 2.92
C ARG A 108 -6.36 -20.59 4.27
N LYS A 109 -7.68 -20.33 4.31
CA LYS A 109 -8.42 -19.92 5.51
C LYS A 109 -7.70 -18.78 6.22
N LEU A 110 -7.46 -17.68 5.48
CA LEU A 110 -6.80 -16.49 6.02
C LEU A 110 -7.74 -15.78 6.98
N GLY A 111 -7.21 -15.36 8.13
CA GLY A 111 -7.93 -14.59 9.16
C GLY A 111 -7.91 -13.09 8.92
N GLY A 112 -8.24 -12.32 9.95
CA GLY A 112 -8.26 -10.87 9.88
C GLY A 112 -9.24 -10.30 8.87
N ILE A 113 -9.04 -9.04 8.53
CA ILE A 113 -9.80 -8.33 7.49
C ILE A 113 -9.02 -8.45 6.19
N GLN A 114 -9.55 -9.22 5.25
CA GLN A 114 -8.94 -9.44 3.94
C GLN A 114 -9.55 -8.47 2.92
N LEU A 115 -8.72 -7.58 2.35
CA LEU A 115 -9.13 -6.54 1.40
C LEU A 115 -8.43 -6.72 0.05
N HIS A 116 -9.09 -6.28 -1.02
CA HIS A 116 -8.55 -6.32 -2.37
C HIS A 116 -8.48 -4.91 -2.96
N MET A 117 -7.26 -4.41 -3.23
CA MET A 117 -7.09 -3.07 -3.79
C MET A 117 -7.32 -3.00 -5.32
N GLY A 118 -7.35 -4.13 -6.01
CA GLY A 118 -7.52 -4.16 -7.46
C GLY A 118 -6.45 -3.35 -8.19
N ASN A 119 -6.89 -2.41 -9.00
CA ASN A 119 -6.00 -1.51 -9.75
C ASN A 119 -5.66 -0.21 -9.01
N ASP A 120 -6.31 0.06 -7.86
CA ASP A 120 -6.01 1.24 -7.05
C ASP A 120 -4.73 1.00 -6.24
N ARG A 121 -3.67 1.69 -6.63
CA ARG A 121 -2.35 1.63 -5.99
C ARG A 121 -2.06 2.84 -5.10
N LYS A 122 -3.03 3.71 -4.87
CA LYS A 122 -2.81 4.96 -4.15
C LYS A 122 -2.24 4.71 -2.76
N PHE A 123 -2.93 3.90 -1.96
CA PHE A 123 -2.50 3.58 -0.59
C PHE A 123 -1.08 2.98 -0.56
N MET A 124 -0.80 2.01 -1.43
CA MET A 124 0.53 1.40 -1.52
C MET A 124 1.63 2.42 -1.84
N LYS A 125 1.34 3.38 -2.73
CA LYS A 125 2.30 4.43 -3.09
C LYS A 125 2.55 5.43 -1.97
N GLU A 126 1.61 5.59 -1.06
CA GLU A 126 1.73 6.52 0.07
C GLU A 126 2.51 5.91 1.24
N ILE A 127 2.58 4.59 1.36
CA ILE A 127 3.25 3.90 2.47
C ILE A 127 4.58 3.24 2.08
N CYS A 128 4.85 2.99 0.78
CA CYS A 128 6.09 2.36 0.31
C CYS A 128 7.02 3.44 -0.33
#